data_3ecc07eeff60e2981033c8b516bd9663
#
_entry.id   3ecc07eeff60e2981033c8b516bd9663
#
_cell.length_a   1.000
_cell.length_b   1.000
_cell.length_c   1.000
_cell.angle_alpha   90.00
_cell.angle_beta   90.00
_cell.angle_gamma   90.00
#
_symmetry.space_group_name_H-M   'P 1'
#
loop_
_entity.id
_entity.type
_entity.pdbx_description
1 polymer ?
#
loop_
_entity_poly.entity_id
_entity_poly.type
_entity_poly.pdbx_seq_one_letter_code
_entity_poly.pdbx_strand_id
1 'polypeptide(L)'
;MRIPSIHLPLPSPHGKPLKPKLITTGIILSVSCLGVGLWYWQHITKAETHSADAAETHPLTVQTVVIHQQSVPEDRALTGTVEAINSTKLTSRVTGRVEQLLVQEGTPVEKGQIIAIIDVSDIRAKQQQADAQIIEAQAAVVTAQANRRSALTQVDAAREKRSEAQASLLEAQAELADAQLNQSRMARLFPEGAIPRVNLDSANTRVEIAQARIRQIEATIAQAASTIRTAEAGVGEATAGVDQAQARVTQAKATAREITANLDYGVVRAPFAGVITRKQVEIGAIAGLSQPLVNLENGERLRLSVAVPETLIDNVQLGQSVTVHIDALNREMSGKVSQIIPSADPQARNFIVKVALPSTINLISGMFGRLQLESSDRTALIIPKNTLVERLGVSGVFKVIDGKAQFQTVTVHPINGDVVEVFAGVNEGDRLILNPDSGLHENTQVTESEVSESNYQQPS
;
A
#
# COMPACT_ATOMS: atom_id res chain seq x y z
N MET A 1 28.92 1.39 37.13
CA MET A 1 27.97 0.28 37.22
C MET A 1 28.32 -0.70 36.11
N ARG A 2 28.86 -1.88 36.47
CA ARG A 2 29.45 -2.89 35.57
C ARG A 2 28.35 -3.75 34.95
N ILE A 3 28.42 -3.93 33.61
CA ILE A 3 27.57 -4.85 32.84
C ILE A 3 28.27 -6.20 32.80
N PRO A 4 27.61 -7.34 33.13
CA PRO A 4 28.23 -8.65 32.98
C PRO A 4 28.05 -9.21 31.57
N SER A 5 29.16 -9.68 31.01
CA SER A 5 29.28 -10.40 29.75
C SER A 5 28.73 -11.81 29.87
N ILE A 6 27.83 -12.21 28.99
CA ILE A 6 27.35 -13.61 28.87
C ILE A 6 28.14 -14.28 27.73
N HIS A 7 28.97 -15.27 28.10
CA HIS A 7 29.64 -16.20 27.20
C HIS A 7 28.64 -17.31 26.78
N LEU A 8 28.48 -17.50 25.50
CA LEU A 8 27.88 -18.68 24.86
C LEU A 8 29.00 -19.61 24.37
N PRO A 9 28.96 -20.94 24.66
CA PRO A 9 29.93 -21.89 24.14
C PRO A 9 29.58 -22.38 22.75
N LEU A 10 30.60 -22.43 21.88
CA LEU A 10 30.62 -23.05 20.55
C LEU A 10 30.68 -24.59 20.65
N PRO A 11 30.03 -25.37 19.80
CA PRO A 11 30.23 -26.82 19.75
C PRO A 11 31.44 -27.17 18.90
N SER A 12 32.27 -28.09 19.45
CA SER A 12 33.45 -28.69 18.82
C SER A 12 33.12 -29.73 17.72
N PRO A 13 33.96 -29.86 16.69
CA PRO A 13 33.79 -30.90 15.68
C PRO A 13 34.58 -32.18 16.05
N HIS A 14 33.93 -33.29 16.26
CA HIS A 14 34.55 -34.60 16.21
C HIS A 14 34.04 -35.41 15.02
N GLY A 15 34.82 -35.43 13.93
CA GLY A 15 34.71 -36.39 12.85
C GLY A 15 35.96 -37.27 12.87
N LYS A 16 35.84 -38.55 13.19
CA LYS A 16 36.90 -39.56 13.08
C LYS A 16 37.03 -40.06 11.66
N PRO A 17 38.26 -40.31 11.11
CA PRO A 17 38.47 -40.88 9.81
C PRO A 17 38.35 -42.40 9.83
N LEU A 18 37.63 -42.96 8.87
CA LEU A 18 37.60 -44.41 8.58
C LEU A 18 38.78 -44.76 7.63
N LYS A 19 39.60 -45.67 8.10
CA LYS A 19 40.75 -46.29 7.38
C LYS A 19 40.26 -47.32 6.34
N PRO A 20 40.93 -47.48 5.22
CA PRO A 20 40.65 -48.55 4.23
C PRO A 20 41.30 -49.87 4.67
N LYS A 21 40.56 -50.99 4.63
CA LYS A 21 41.07 -52.33 4.76
C LYS A 21 41.39 -52.87 3.34
N LEU A 22 42.70 -53.07 3.08
CA LEU A 22 43.20 -53.97 2.08
C LEU A 22 42.81 -55.42 2.44
N ILE A 23 42.28 -56.18 1.47
CA ILE A 23 42.25 -57.63 1.53
C ILE A 23 42.89 -58.12 0.22
N THR A 24 44.11 -58.59 0.36
CA THR A 24 44.87 -59.48 -0.48
C THR A 24 44.39 -60.89 -0.30
N THR A 25 43.91 -61.55 -1.37
CA THR A 25 43.86 -63.03 -1.59
C THR A 25 43.34 -63.20 -3.04
N GLY A 26 43.91 -63.86 -3.89
CA GLY A 26 44.89 -64.94 -3.93
C GLY A 26 44.93 -65.45 -5.37
N ILE A 27 46.10 -65.42 -5.87
CA ILE A 27 46.48 -66.15 -7.14
C ILE A 27 46.25 -67.63 -6.83
N ILE A 28 45.52 -68.38 -7.71
CA ILE A 28 45.59 -69.76 -8.06
C ILE A 28 44.34 -70.08 -8.92
N LEU A 29 44.42 -70.13 -10.21
CA LEU A 29 43.64 -70.97 -11.12
C LEU A 29 43.90 -70.58 -12.59
N SER A 30 45.11 -70.67 -13.00
CA SER A 30 45.52 -70.66 -14.42
C SER A 30 46.20 -71.96 -14.81
N VAL A 31 45.47 -73.01 -15.05
CA VAL A 31 45.96 -74.22 -15.72
C VAL A 31 44.77 -75.18 -16.03
N SER A 32 43.66 -74.80 -16.62
CA SER A 32 42.62 -75.75 -17.02
C SER A 32 41.81 -75.39 -18.26
N CYS A 33 42.24 -74.39 -19.06
CA CYS A 33 41.52 -74.05 -20.29
C CYS A 33 42.26 -74.33 -21.63
N LEU A 34 43.34 -75.09 -21.64
CA LEU A 34 44.04 -75.38 -22.85
C LEU A 34 43.68 -76.80 -23.46
N GLY A 35 42.78 -77.54 -22.83
CA GLY A 35 42.39 -78.89 -23.31
C GLY A 35 41.11 -78.98 -24.13
N VAL A 36 40.24 -77.93 -24.06
CA VAL A 36 38.91 -78.01 -24.74
C VAL A 36 38.87 -77.29 -26.08
N GLY A 37 39.85 -76.46 -26.38
CA GLY A 37 39.87 -75.68 -27.64
C GLY A 37 40.28 -76.50 -28.91
N LEU A 38 40.99 -77.64 -28.75
CA LEU A 38 41.44 -78.45 -29.88
C LEU A 38 40.43 -79.52 -30.35
N TRP A 39 39.44 -79.85 -29.53
CA TRP A 39 38.39 -80.81 -29.94
C TRP A 39 37.22 -80.09 -30.66
N TYR A 40 37.07 -78.83 -30.57
CA TYR A 40 35.98 -78.04 -31.21
C TYR A 40 36.35 -77.60 -32.64
N TRP A 41 37.61 -77.60 -33.01
CA TRP A 41 38.07 -77.17 -34.36
C TRP A 41 38.03 -78.27 -35.43
N GLN A 42 37.75 -79.53 -35.08
CA GLN A 42 37.72 -80.64 -36.02
C GLN A 42 36.33 -81.04 -36.55
N HIS A 43 35.28 -80.37 -36.14
CA HIS A 43 33.92 -80.74 -36.55
C HIS A 43 33.13 -79.65 -37.30
N ILE A 44 33.77 -78.59 -37.76
CA ILE A 44 33.12 -77.59 -38.61
C ILE A 44 33.81 -77.52 -39.97
N THR A 45 33.73 -78.61 -40.76
CA THR A 45 33.96 -78.54 -42.18
C THR A 45 33.05 -79.54 -42.86
N LYS A 46 31.76 -79.26 -42.90
CA LYS A 46 30.82 -79.67 -43.95
C LYS A 46 29.63 -78.76 -43.88
N ALA A 47 29.73 -77.54 -44.45
CA ALA A 47 28.59 -76.78 -44.84
C ALA A 47 28.32 -76.96 -46.28
N GLU A 48 27.23 -77.62 -46.55
CA GLU A 48 26.67 -77.79 -47.91
C GLU A 48 26.31 -76.39 -48.42
N THR A 49 26.78 -76.08 -49.61
CA THR A 49 26.34 -74.91 -50.36
C THR A 49 24.89 -75.09 -50.77
N HIS A 50 23.96 -74.47 -49.95
CA HIS A 50 22.63 -74.20 -50.46
C HIS A 50 22.71 -72.87 -51.21
N SER A 51 22.50 -73.00 -52.54
CA SER A 51 22.21 -71.84 -53.39
C SER A 51 21.02 -71.11 -52.85
N ALA A 52 21.19 -69.90 -52.28
CA ALA A 52 20.11 -69.02 -51.95
C ALA A 52 19.49 -68.55 -53.27
N ASP A 53 18.32 -69.08 -53.53
CA ASP A 53 17.39 -68.56 -54.51
C ASP A 53 17.14 -67.07 -54.19
N ALA A 54 17.57 -66.20 -55.09
CA ALA A 54 17.30 -64.76 -54.98
C ALA A 54 15.81 -64.58 -55.18
N ALA A 55 15.06 -64.51 -54.07
CA ALA A 55 13.68 -64.01 -54.10
C ALA A 55 13.72 -62.58 -54.65
N GLU A 56 13.17 -62.40 -55.87
CA GLU A 56 12.85 -61.12 -56.44
C GLU A 56 11.98 -60.41 -55.45
N THR A 57 12.54 -59.49 -54.61
CA THR A 57 11.81 -58.60 -53.75
C THR A 57 11.15 -57.58 -54.63
N HIS A 58 9.86 -57.81 -54.93
CA HIS A 58 9.04 -56.77 -55.53
C HIS A 58 9.03 -55.53 -54.55
N PRO A 59 9.37 -54.32 -55.04
CA PRO A 59 9.44 -53.19 -54.21
C PRO A 59 8.02 -52.93 -53.60
N LEU A 60 7.94 -52.80 -52.30
CA LEU A 60 6.69 -52.52 -51.58
C LEU A 60 6.23 -51.08 -51.88
N THR A 61 5.06 -50.93 -52.45
CA THR A 61 4.52 -49.57 -52.68
C THR A 61 4.05 -48.95 -51.37
N VAL A 62 4.70 -47.86 -50.98
CA VAL A 62 4.41 -47.16 -49.73
C VAL A 62 3.97 -45.73 -50.01
N GLN A 63 3.04 -45.24 -49.22
CA GLN A 63 2.66 -43.83 -49.24
C GLN A 63 3.63 -43.02 -48.40
N THR A 64 4.15 -41.92 -48.95
CA THR A 64 5.09 -41.08 -48.24
C THR A 64 4.56 -39.66 -48.08
N VAL A 65 4.93 -39.02 -46.98
CA VAL A 65 4.69 -37.61 -46.69
C VAL A 65 6.02 -36.91 -46.49
N VAL A 66 6.19 -35.73 -47.08
CA VAL A 66 7.33 -34.86 -46.87
C VAL A 66 7.12 -34.02 -45.64
N ILE A 67 8.16 -33.93 -44.80
CA ILE A 67 8.06 -33.12 -43.57
C ILE A 67 8.38 -31.67 -43.89
N HIS A 68 7.50 -30.77 -43.41
CA HIS A 68 7.71 -29.33 -43.45
C HIS A 68 7.61 -28.75 -42.07
N GLN A 69 8.28 -27.61 -41.87
CA GLN A 69 8.07 -26.81 -40.69
C GLN A 69 6.71 -26.13 -40.78
N GLN A 70 5.91 -26.23 -39.71
CA GLN A 70 4.64 -25.56 -39.59
C GLN A 70 4.63 -24.59 -38.38
N SER A 71 3.87 -23.51 -38.50
CA SER A 71 3.64 -22.61 -37.42
C SER A 71 2.69 -23.23 -36.41
N VAL A 72 3.13 -23.35 -35.17
CA VAL A 72 2.34 -23.90 -34.06
C VAL A 72 2.14 -22.79 -33.03
N PRO A 73 0.91 -22.51 -32.65
CA PRO A 73 0.65 -21.54 -31.58
C PRO A 73 1.26 -22.09 -30.27
N GLU A 74 2.07 -21.29 -29.61
CA GLU A 74 2.61 -21.61 -28.30
C GLU A 74 1.77 -20.93 -27.22
N ASP A 75 0.72 -21.59 -26.75
CA ASP A 75 -0.08 -21.12 -25.63
C ASP A 75 0.70 -21.27 -24.33
N ARG A 76 1.10 -20.15 -23.73
CA ARG A 76 1.75 -20.17 -22.43
C ARG A 76 0.75 -19.77 -21.34
N ALA A 77 0.49 -20.72 -20.44
CA ALA A 77 -0.32 -20.48 -19.27
C ALA A 77 0.56 -20.04 -18.09
N LEU A 78 0.34 -18.82 -17.61
CA LEU A 78 1.04 -18.26 -16.46
C LEU A 78 0.11 -18.28 -15.24
N THR A 79 0.59 -18.86 -14.14
CA THR A 79 -0.20 -18.96 -12.90
C THR A 79 -0.22 -17.63 -12.15
N GLY A 80 -1.38 -17.29 -11.64
CA GLY A 80 -1.60 -16.09 -10.81
C GLY A 80 -2.57 -16.37 -9.67
N THR A 81 -2.75 -15.35 -8.83
CA THR A 81 -3.68 -15.40 -7.70
C THR A 81 -4.72 -14.29 -7.84
N VAL A 82 -5.96 -14.63 -7.59
CA VAL A 82 -7.07 -13.66 -7.52
C VAL A 82 -6.94 -12.86 -6.23
N GLU A 83 -6.91 -11.54 -6.35
CA GLU A 83 -6.84 -10.61 -5.21
C GLU A 83 -7.93 -9.54 -5.30
N ALA A 84 -8.38 -9.05 -4.16
CA ALA A 84 -9.29 -7.91 -4.12
C ALA A 84 -8.55 -6.62 -4.53
N ILE A 85 -9.23 -5.76 -5.31
CA ILE A 85 -8.65 -4.45 -5.70
C ILE A 85 -8.48 -3.57 -4.46
N ASN A 86 -9.46 -3.59 -3.56
CA ASN A 86 -9.42 -2.87 -2.30
C ASN A 86 -9.32 -3.88 -1.15
N SER A 87 -8.19 -3.88 -0.49
CA SER A 87 -7.92 -4.63 0.74
C SER A 87 -7.33 -3.69 1.77
N THR A 88 -7.80 -3.75 3.00
CA THR A 88 -7.26 -2.94 4.10
C THR A 88 -7.24 -3.72 5.41
N LYS A 89 -6.21 -3.45 6.21
CA LYS A 89 -6.11 -3.91 7.59
C LYS A 89 -6.65 -2.81 8.48
N LEU A 90 -7.80 -3.04 9.10
CA LEU A 90 -8.40 -2.09 10.02
C LEU A 90 -7.66 -2.15 11.35
N THR A 91 -7.12 -1.02 11.77
CA THR A 91 -6.45 -0.84 13.06
C THR A 91 -7.26 0.09 13.94
N SER A 92 -7.02 0.05 15.25
CA SER A 92 -7.51 1.09 16.15
C SER A 92 -6.68 2.37 16.00
N ARG A 93 -7.31 3.53 16.20
CA ARG A 93 -6.63 4.82 16.35
C ARG A 93 -6.40 5.21 17.81
N VAL A 94 -6.98 4.44 18.75
CA VAL A 94 -6.80 4.61 20.18
C VAL A 94 -6.36 3.31 20.82
N THR A 95 -5.63 3.41 21.92
CA THR A 95 -5.27 2.25 22.71
C THR A 95 -6.35 2.00 23.75
N GLY A 96 -6.84 0.76 23.82
CA GLY A 96 -7.85 0.35 24.76
C GLY A 96 -8.18 -1.14 24.63
N ARG A 97 -8.98 -1.68 25.54
CA ARG A 97 -9.45 -3.06 25.47
C ARG A 97 -10.59 -3.17 24.45
N VAL A 98 -10.59 -4.21 23.63
CA VAL A 98 -11.73 -4.55 22.77
C VAL A 98 -12.90 -4.98 23.65
N GLU A 99 -13.91 -4.14 23.75
CA GLU A 99 -15.13 -4.41 24.52
C GLU A 99 -16.07 -5.32 23.74
N GLN A 100 -16.26 -5.03 22.45
CA GLN A 100 -17.12 -5.80 21.57
C GLN A 100 -16.47 -5.92 20.19
N LEU A 101 -16.65 -7.10 19.60
CA LEU A 101 -16.29 -7.37 18.20
C LEU A 101 -17.54 -7.94 17.52
N LEU A 102 -18.15 -7.14 16.64
CA LEU A 102 -19.49 -7.40 16.08
C LEU A 102 -19.45 -8.17 14.75
N VAL A 103 -18.26 -8.62 14.34
CA VAL A 103 -18.05 -9.31 13.08
C VAL A 103 -17.22 -10.57 13.27
N GLN A 104 -17.43 -11.54 12.37
CA GLN A 104 -16.67 -12.79 12.27
C GLN A 104 -16.00 -12.88 10.89
N GLU A 105 -15.06 -13.81 10.74
CA GLU A 105 -14.50 -14.12 9.44
C GLU A 105 -15.60 -14.62 8.48
N GLY A 106 -15.58 -14.12 7.25
CA GLY A 106 -16.62 -14.37 6.26
C GLY A 106 -17.84 -13.46 6.35
N THR A 107 -17.95 -12.58 7.36
CA THR A 107 -19.11 -11.67 7.49
C THR A 107 -19.06 -10.56 6.45
N PRO A 108 -20.10 -10.37 5.63
CA PRO A 108 -20.24 -9.20 4.79
C PRO A 108 -20.57 -7.96 5.64
N VAL A 109 -19.94 -6.83 5.31
CA VAL A 109 -20.14 -5.55 6.02
C VAL A 109 -20.38 -4.42 5.04
N GLU A 110 -21.21 -3.46 5.44
CA GLU A 110 -21.48 -2.25 4.68
C GLU A 110 -20.53 -1.12 5.08
N LYS A 111 -20.38 -0.12 4.20
CA LYS A 111 -19.64 1.09 4.50
C LYS A 111 -20.24 1.81 5.71
N GLY A 112 -19.39 2.11 6.72
CA GLY A 112 -19.80 2.77 7.96
C GLY A 112 -20.32 1.81 9.06
N GLN A 113 -20.51 0.53 8.76
CA GLN A 113 -20.92 -0.47 9.74
C GLN A 113 -19.88 -0.58 10.86
N ILE A 114 -20.35 -0.73 12.10
CA ILE A 114 -19.49 -0.90 13.27
C ILE A 114 -18.88 -2.29 13.24
N ILE A 115 -17.55 -2.34 13.35
CA ILE A 115 -16.77 -3.58 13.37
C ILE A 115 -16.41 -3.94 14.81
N ALA A 116 -15.88 -2.98 15.55
CA ALA A 116 -15.44 -3.19 16.93
C ALA A 116 -15.70 -1.95 17.78
N ILE A 117 -15.92 -2.16 19.06
CA ILE A 117 -16.00 -1.14 20.10
C ILE A 117 -14.84 -1.35 21.05
N ILE A 118 -14.08 -0.27 21.28
CA ILE A 118 -12.93 -0.24 22.17
C ILE A 118 -13.30 0.52 23.43
N ASP A 119 -12.93 0.01 24.56
CA ASP A 119 -13.08 0.72 25.85
C ASP A 119 -12.23 1.99 25.84
N VAL A 120 -12.91 3.12 25.95
CA VAL A 120 -12.35 4.47 25.98
C VAL A 120 -12.62 5.17 27.32
N SER A 121 -12.78 4.40 28.40
CA SER A 121 -13.05 4.92 29.75
C SER A 121 -12.01 5.95 30.17
N ASP A 122 -10.73 5.72 29.89
CA ASP A 122 -9.64 6.66 30.19
C ASP A 122 -9.76 7.95 29.39
N ILE A 123 -10.19 7.88 28.12
CA ILE A 123 -10.39 9.06 27.28
C ILE A 123 -11.61 9.84 27.76
N ARG A 124 -12.67 9.15 28.20
CA ARG A 124 -13.87 9.77 28.77
C ARG A 124 -13.55 10.51 30.09
N ALA A 125 -12.70 9.93 30.94
CA ALA A 125 -12.22 10.61 32.14
C ALA A 125 -11.43 11.88 31.80
N LYS A 126 -10.56 11.84 30.77
CA LYS A 126 -9.85 13.03 30.27
C LYS A 126 -10.79 14.08 29.71
N GLN A 127 -11.89 13.67 29.06
CA GLN A 127 -12.90 14.61 28.56
C GLN A 127 -13.57 15.36 29.75
N GLN A 128 -13.97 14.62 30.79
CA GLN A 128 -14.55 15.27 31.99
C GLN A 128 -13.58 16.26 32.64
N GLN A 129 -12.30 15.93 32.67
CA GLN A 129 -11.24 16.82 33.16
C GLN A 129 -11.12 18.07 32.29
N ALA A 130 -11.14 17.93 30.97
CA ALA A 130 -11.08 19.07 30.05
C ALA A 130 -12.32 19.97 30.14
N ASP A 131 -13.50 19.36 30.33
CA ASP A 131 -14.74 20.12 30.54
C ASP A 131 -14.67 20.94 31.84
N ALA A 132 -14.12 20.39 32.92
CA ALA A 132 -13.87 21.10 34.17
C ALA A 132 -12.86 22.27 33.95
N GLN A 133 -11.81 22.09 33.14
CA GLN A 133 -10.88 23.18 32.80
C GLN A 133 -11.55 24.31 32.01
N ILE A 134 -12.52 24.00 31.15
CA ILE A 134 -13.31 25.04 30.47
C ILE A 134 -14.10 25.88 31.47
N ILE A 135 -14.73 25.23 32.45
CA ILE A 135 -15.50 25.92 33.50
C ILE A 135 -14.58 26.82 34.35
N GLU A 136 -13.41 26.32 34.73
CA GLU A 136 -12.39 27.08 35.44
C GLU A 136 -11.93 28.32 34.65
N ALA A 137 -11.60 28.15 33.40
CA ALA A 137 -11.19 29.24 32.52
C ALA A 137 -12.31 30.26 32.31
N GLN A 138 -13.58 29.84 32.22
CA GLN A 138 -14.74 30.74 32.16
C GLN A 138 -14.92 31.56 33.45
N ALA A 139 -14.72 30.93 34.60
CA ALA A 139 -14.75 31.64 35.89
C ALA A 139 -13.65 32.74 35.99
N ALA A 140 -12.47 32.45 35.44
CA ALA A 140 -11.39 33.42 35.35
C ALA A 140 -11.78 34.65 34.48
N VAL A 141 -12.53 34.45 33.40
CA VAL A 141 -13.07 35.55 32.57
C VAL A 141 -14.02 36.42 33.37
N VAL A 142 -14.93 35.80 34.13
CA VAL A 142 -15.88 36.55 34.99
C VAL A 142 -15.12 37.39 36.00
N THR A 143 -14.09 36.86 36.64
CA THR A 143 -13.24 37.61 37.59
C THR A 143 -12.51 38.76 36.91
N ALA A 144 -11.90 38.54 35.75
CA ALA A 144 -11.23 39.58 34.99
C ALA A 144 -12.17 40.70 34.54
N GLN A 145 -13.40 40.35 34.14
CA GLN A 145 -14.45 41.31 33.80
C GLN A 145 -14.87 42.15 35.03
N ALA A 146 -14.94 41.53 36.20
CA ALA A 146 -15.22 42.27 37.46
C ALA A 146 -14.11 43.27 37.77
N ASN A 147 -12.86 42.88 37.61
CA ASN A 147 -11.69 43.78 37.79
C ASN A 147 -11.74 44.94 36.80
N ARG A 148 -12.04 44.70 35.52
CA ARG A 148 -12.22 45.77 34.53
C ARG A 148 -13.33 46.74 34.90
N ARG A 149 -14.48 46.22 35.41
CA ARG A 149 -15.58 47.06 35.89
C ARG A 149 -15.14 47.95 37.07
N SER A 150 -14.38 47.38 38.00
CA SER A 150 -13.81 48.15 39.11
C SER A 150 -12.89 49.28 38.66
N ALA A 151 -12.00 48.98 37.67
CA ALA A 151 -11.12 49.99 37.09
C ALA A 151 -11.90 51.11 36.36
N LEU A 152 -12.99 50.80 35.66
CA LEU A 152 -13.88 51.80 35.04
C LEU A 152 -14.51 52.71 36.10
N THR A 153 -15.00 52.18 37.25
CA THR A 153 -15.53 52.95 38.35
C THR A 153 -14.51 53.93 38.94
N GLN A 154 -13.19 53.52 38.93
CA GLN A 154 -12.13 54.45 39.39
C GLN A 154 -11.89 55.56 38.38
N VAL A 155 -12.03 55.37 37.08
CA VAL A 155 -11.98 56.43 36.07
C VAL A 155 -13.15 57.42 36.29
N ASP A 156 -14.35 56.88 36.48
CA ASP A 156 -15.50 57.72 36.69
C ASP A 156 -15.37 58.61 38.00
N ALA A 157 -14.89 58.02 39.11
CA ALA A 157 -14.61 58.74 40.32
C ALA A 157 -13.51 59.83 40.14
N ALA A 158 -12.50 59.56 39.29
CA ALA A 158 -11.45 60.55 38.95
C ALA A 158 -12.02 61.71 38.08
N ARG A 159 -12.93 61.39 37.16
CA ARG A 159 -13.62 62.37 36.31
C ARG A 159 -14.50 63.29 37.13
N GLU A 160 -15.26 62.74 38.10
CA GLU A 160 -16.06 63.55 39.00
C GLU A 160 -15.20 64.55 39.79
N LYS A 161 -14.06 64.13 40.34
CA LYS A 161 -13.12 65.06 41.04
C LYS A 161 -12.63 66.19 40.13
N ARG A 162 -12.37 65.90 38.86
CA ARG A 162 -11.99 66.91 37.87
C ARG A 162 -13.13 67.85 37.59
N SER A 163 -14.35 67.36 37.45
CA SER A 163 -15.55 68.18 37.28
C SER A 163 -15.81 69.15 38.47
N GLU A 164 -15.62 68.64 39.67
CA GLU A 164 -15.70 69.45 40.92
C GLU A 164 -14.63 70.55 40.93
N ALA A 165 -13.38 70.25 40.58
CA ALA A 165 -12.34 71.24 40.48
C ALA A 165 -12.60 72.26 39.35
N GLN A 166 -13.21 71.86 38.23
CA GLN A 166 -13.66 72.80 37.19
C GLN A 166 -14.72 73.71 37.59
N ALA A 167 -15.72 73.29 38.42
CA ALA A 167 -16.73 74.12 38.99
C ALA A 167 -16.12 75.18 39.94
N SER A 168 -15.15 74.78 40.79
CA SER A 168 -14.40 75.72 41.65
C SER A 168 -13.59 76.71 40.85
N LEU A 169 -13.09 76.36 39.64
CA LEU A 169 -12.40 77.27 38.72
C LEU A 169 -13.38 78.37 38.24
N LEU A 170 -14.58 78.02 37.85
CA LEU A 170 -15.58 78.98 37.41
C LEU A 170 -15.95 80.02 38.55
N GLU A 171 -16.09 79.54 39.78
CA GLU A 171 -16.31 80.38 40.96
C GLU A 171 -15.13 81.33 41.16
N ALA A 172 -13.89 80.85 41.15
CA ALA A 172 -12.71 81.72 41.34
C ALA A 172 -12.53 82.71 40.19
N GLN A 173 -12.94 82.37 38.95
CA GLN A 173 -12.92 83.30 37.84
C GLN A 173 -13.95 84.42 38.01
N ALA A 174 -15.13 84.15 38.59
CA ALA A 174 -16.14 85.17 38.92
C ALA A 174 -15.60 86.06 40.01
N GLU A 175 -14.95 85.54 41.08
CA GLU A 175 -14.29 86.30 42.12
C GLU A 175 -13.18 87.23 41.54
N LEU A 176 -12.37 86.72 40.59
CA LEU A 176 -11.36 87.57 39.93
C LEU A 176 -12.00 88.70 39.14
N ALA A 177 -13.06 88.43 38.40
CA ALA A 177 -13.76 89.43 37.60
C ALA A 177 -14.30 90.54 38.48
N ASP A 178 -14.90 90.22 39.67
CA ASP A 178 -15.37 91.23 40.64
C ASP A 178 -14.23 92.04 41.21
N ALA A 179 -13.10 91.37 41.60
CA ALA A 179 -11.92 92.05 42.14
C ALA A 179 -11.32 93.01 41.08
N GLN A 180 -11.25 92.59 39.80
CA GLN A 180 -10.77 93.47 38.71
C GLN A 180 -11.73 94.70 38.46
N LEU A 181 -13.00 94.42 38.49
CA LEU A 181 -13.98 95.52 38.37
C LEU A 181 -13.84 96.54 39.52
N ASN A 182 -13.66 96.03 40.72
CA ASN A 182 -13.43 96.92 41.88
C ASN A 182 -12.11 97.67 41.78
N GLN A 183 -10.99 96.95 41.39
CA GLN A 183 -9.69 97.59 41.16
C GLN A 183 -9.77 98.69 40.09
N SER A 184 -10.44 98.46 38.95
CA SER A 184 -10.63 99.46 37.92
C SER A 184 -11.45 100.69 38.38
N ARG A 185 -12.36 100.47 39.25
CA ARG A 185 -13.16 101.55 39.93
C ARG A 185 -12.26 102.38 40.84
N MET A 186 -11.44 101.77 41.72
CA MET A 186 -10.53 102.44 42.62
C MET A 186 -9.41 103.18 41.84
N ALA A 187 -8.88 102.56 40.78
CA ALA A 187 -7.86 103.14 39.89
C ALA A 187 -8.37 104.45 39.22
N ARG A 188 -9.66 104.57 38.92
CA ARG A 188 -10.26 105.83 38.37
C ARG A 188 -10.44 106.87 39.43
N LEU A 189 -10.91 106.52 40.65
CA LEU A 189 -11.18 107.41 41.72
C LEU A 189 -9.95 107.98 42.47
N PHE A 190 -8.82 107.26 42.45
CA PHE A 190 -7.58 107.64 43.10
C PHE A 190 -6.98 108.94 42.52
N PRO A 191 -6.82 109.14 41.21
CA PRO A 191 -6.24 110.35 40.61
C PRO A 191 -7.14 111.58 40.89
N GLU A 192 -8.45 111.33 41.07
CA GLU A 192 -9.44 112.37 41.40
C GLU A 192 -9.39 112.81 42.88
N GLY A 193 -8.52 112.11 43.67
CA GLY A 193 -8.37 112.39 45.09
C GLY A 193 -9.54 111.89 45.97
N ALA A 194 -10.49 111.14 45.39
CA ALA A 194 -11.69 110.69 46.05
C ALA A 194 -11.50 109.53 47.07
N ILE A 195 -10.33 108.86 47.00
CA ILE A 195 -9.97 107.68 47.84
C ILE A 195 -8.51 107.71 48.30
N PRO A 196 -8.20 107.21 49.51
CA PRO A 196 -6.83 107.01 49.99
C PRO A 196 -6.10 105.97 49.18
N ARG A 197 -4.73 106.05 49.04
CA ARG A 197 -3.89 105.08 48.35
C ARG A 197 -4.03 103.69 48.89
N VAL A 198 -4.21 103.49 50.17
CA VAL A 198 -4.39 102.18 50.79
C VAL A 198 -5.59 101.41 50.23
N ASN A 199 -6.64 102.11 49.75
CA ASN A 199 -7.76 101.45 49.11
C ASN A 199 -7.45 100.90 47.75
N LEU A 200 -6.62 101.57 46.92
CA LEU A 200 -6.14 101.08 45.64
C LEU A 200 -5.17 99.90 45.85
N ASP A 201 -4.25 100.07 46.83
CA ASP A 201 -3.28 98.99 47.15
C ASP A 201 -4.02 97.73 47.64
N SER A 202 -5.06 97.84 48.43
CA SER A 202 -5.91 96.73 48.88
C SER A 202 -6.71 96.14 47.75
N ALA A 203 -7.14 96.86 46.73
CA ALA A 203 -7.82 96.37 45.58
C ALA A 203 -6.84 95.60 44.65
N ASN A 204 -5.59 96.05 44.49
CA ASN A 204 -4.53 95.38 43.76
C ASN A 204 -4.22 94.02 44.43
N THR A 205 -4.00 94.05 45.77
CA THR A 205 -3.72 92.79 46.52
C THR A 205 -4.87 91.74 46.37
N ARG A 206 -6.15 92.21 46.33
CA ARG A 206 -7.28 91.33 46.11
C ARG A 206 -7.25 90.66 44.75
N VAL A 207 -6.85 91.39 43.68
CA VAL A 207 -6.70 90.81 42.33
C VAL A 207 -5.55 89.79 42.37
N GLU A 208 -4.39 90.06 42.98
CA GLU A 208 -3.29 89.14 43.09
C GLU A 208 -3.70 87.83 43.83
N ILE A 209 -4.44 87.99 44.95
CA ILE A 209 -4.93 86.82 45.70
C ILE A 209 -5.91 85.99 44.84
N ALA A 210 -6.83 86.61 44.11
CA ALA A 210 -7.77 85.89 43.23
C ALA A 210 -7.06 85.19 42.08
N GLN A 211 -6.03 85.81 41.50
CA GLN A 211 -5.19 85.19 40.50
C GLN A 211 -4.39 83.99 41.04
N ALA A 212 -3.86 84.15 42.27
CA ALA A 212 -3.15 83.07 42.94
C ALA A 212 -4.06 81.87 43.21
N ARG A 213 -5.32 82.13 43.59
CA ARG A 213 -6.34 81.09 43.79
C ARG A 213 -6.65 80.33 42.48
N ILE A 214 -6.81 81.07 41.36
CA ILE A 214 -7.03 80.46 40.05
C ILE A 214 -5.83 79.50 39.71
N ARG A 215 -4.55 79.96 39.82
CA ARG A 215 -3.40 79.13 39.59
C ARG A 215 -3.40 77.86 40.45
N GLN A 216 -3.79 77.98 41.71
CA GLN A 216 -3.91 76.85 42.64
C GLN A 216 -4.96 75.85 42.15
N ILE A 217 -6.13 76.28 41.68
CA ILE A 217 -7.20 75.45 41.20
C ILE A 217 -6.83 74.82 39.88
N GLU A 218 -6.16 75.54 38.95
CA GLU A 218 -5.62 75.05 37.72
C GLU A 218 -4.63 73.87 37.96
N ALA A 219 -3.74 74.01 38.96
CA ALA A 219 -2.85 72.96 39.39
C ALA A 219 -3.59 71.71 39.88
N THR A 220 -4.73 71.90 40.59
CA THR A 220 -5.60 70.84 41.07
C THR A 220 -6.28 70.15 39.93
N ILE A 221 -6.75 70.87 38.89
CA ILE A 221 -7.30 70.26 37.64
C ILE A 221 -6.22 69.44 36.87
N ALA A 222 -5.01 70.00 36.78
CA ALA A 222 -3.91 69.27 36.16
C ALA A 222 -3.57 67.96 36.90
N GLN A 223 -3.58 67.96 38.20
CA GLN A 223 -3.42 66.80 39.05
C GLN A 223 -4.57 65.80 38.84
N ALA A 224 -5.82 66.27 38.84
CA ALA A 224 -6.96 65.41 38.57
C ALA A 224 -6.88 64.76 37.13
N ALA A 225 -6.44 65.53 36.14
CA ALA A 225 -6.22 65.00 34.79
C ALA A 225 -5.10 63.94 34.74
N SER A 226 -4.06 64.07 35.54
CA SER A 226 -3.07 63.03 35.70
C SER A 226 -3.65 61.78 36.36
N THR A 227 -4.44 61.90 37.36
CA THR A 227 -5.12 60.75 38.02
C THR A 227 -6.08 60.06 37.09
N ILE A 228 -6.78 60.77 36.21
CA ILE A 228 -7.62 60.14 35.18
C ILE A 228 -6.74 59.26 34.21
N ARG A 229 -5.62 59.78 33.71
CA ARG A 229 -4.74 59.04 32.85
C ARG A 229 -4.21 57.75 33.51
N THR A 230 -3.85 57.84 34.79
CA THR A 230 -3.43 56.66 35.55
C THR A 230 -4.54 55.64 35.69
N ALA A 231 -5.76 56.09 35.99
CA ALA A 231 -6.94 55.20 36.08
C ALA A 231 -7.30 54.57 34.72
N GLU A 232 -7.20 55.34 33.63
CA GLU A 232 -7.41 54.84 32.24
C GLU A 232 -6.36 53.81 31.86
N ALA A 233 -5.11 53.99 32.25
CA ALA A 233 -4.06 52.97 32.08
C ALA A 233 -4.42 51.66 32.82
N GLY A 234 -4.97 51.79 34.06
CA GLY A 234 -5.48 50.63 34.81
C GLY A 234 -6.64 49.90 34.12
N VAL A 235 -7.52 50.63 33.40
CA VAL A 235 -8.55 50.00 32.55
C VAL A 235 -7.91 49.23 31.39
N GLY A 236 -6.88 49.78 30.78
CA GLY A 236 -6.12 49.09 29.72
C GLY A 236 -5.51 47.76 30.20
N GLU A 237 -4.89 47.81 31.38
CA GLU A 237 -4.33 46.60 32.02
C GLU A 237 -5.43 45.57 32.36
N ALA A 238 -6.51 45.98 32.94
CA ALA A 238 -7.65 45.12 33.28
C ALA A 238 -8.31 44.54 32.01
N THR A 239 -8.32 45.28 30.89
CA THR A 239 -8.85 44.80 29.60
C THR A 239 -7.93 43.72 29.03
N ALA A 240 -6.61 43.92 29.04
CA ALA A 240 -5.65 42.92 28.66
C ALA A 240 -5.77 41.62 29.49
N GLY A 241 -6.10 41.79 30.80
CA GLY A 241 -6.43 40.64 31.66
C GLY A 241 -7.66 39.85 31.21
N VAL A 242 -8.69 40.53 30.72
CA VAL A 242 -9.89 39.87 30.14
C VAL A 242 -9.54 39.12 28.88
N ASP A 243 -8.74 39.74 27.99
CA ASP A 243 -8.31 39.10 26.73
C ASP A 243 -7.48 37.86 27.01
N GLN A 244 -6.56 37.93 27.99
CA GLN A 244 -5.77 36.79 28.43
C GLN A 244 -6.63 35.63 28.96
N ALA A 245 -7.64 35.96 29.81
CA ALA A 245 -8.56 34.96 30.33
C ALA A 245 -9.40 34.32 29.20
N GLN A 246 -9.86 35.13 28.24
CA GLN A 246 -10.58 34.65 27.07
C GLN A 246 -9.73 33.73 26.17
N ALA A 247 -8.45 34.04 26.01
CA ALA A 247 -7.49 33.14 25.28
C ALA A 247 -7.37 31.80 25.99
N ARG A 248 -7.37 31.77 27.34
CA ARG A 248 -7.35 30.49 28.09
C ARG A 248 -8.61 29.66 27.86
N VAL A 249 -9.79 30.29 27.77
CA VAL A 249 -11.05 29.59 27.43
C VAL A 249 -10.94 28.97 26.02
N THR A 250 -10.39 29.71 25.07
CA THR A 250 -10.19 29.21 23.71
C THR A 250 -9.26 28.01 23.69
N GLN A 251 -8.16 28.07 24.44
CA GLN A 251 -7.19 26.95 24.57
C GLN A 251 -7.86 25.72 25.22
N ALA A 252 -8.58 25.90 26.33
CA ALA A 252 -9.26 24.79 27.00
C ALA A 252 -10.30 24.12 26.09
N LYS A 253 -11.05 24.90 25.31
CA LYS A 253 -11.98 24.37 24.31
C LYS A 253 -11.28 23.61 23.17
N ALA A 254 -10.10 24.05 22.73
CA ALA A 254 -9.34 23.34 21.72
C ALA A 254 -8.89 21.96 22.23
N THR A 255 -8.37 21.90 23.46
CA THR A 255 -8.00 20.63 24.11
C THR A 255 -9.21 19.68 24.27
N ALA A 256 -10.35 20.21 24.69
CA ALA A 256 -11.57 19.40 24.82
C ALA A 256 -12.03 18.80 23.45
N ARG A 257 -11.94 19.59 22.37
CA ARG A 257 -12.27 19.08 21.01
C ARG A 257 -11.33 17.96 20.56
N GLU A 258 -10.02 18.08 20.83
CA GLU A 258 -9.06 17.03 20.53
C GLU A 258 -9.42 15.74 21.27
N ILE A 259 -9.75 15.81 22.55
CA ILE A 259 -10.15 14.65 23.35
C ILE A 259 -11.46 14.05 22.82
N THR A 260 -12.42 14.88 22.46
CA THR A 260 -13.70 14.43 21.90
C THR A 260 -13.49 13.68 20.57
N ALA A 261 -12.61 14.18 19.68
CA ALA A 261 -12.27 13.48 18.45
C ALA A 261 -11.64 12.11 18.73
N ASN A 262 -10.85 11.98 19.79
CA ASN A 262 -10.27 10.69 20.18
C ASN A 262 -11.32 9.71 20.74
N LEU A 263 -12.41 10.18 21.33
CA LEU A 263 -13.53 9.34 21.75
C LEU A 263 -14.21 8.65 20.56
N ASP A 264 -14.42 9.37 19.47
CA ASP A 264 -15.05 8.85 18.26
C ASP A 264 -14.24 7.70 17.64
N TYR A 265 -12.92 7.68 17.86
CA TYR A 265 -12.05 6.60 17.42
C TYR A 265 -12.18 5.30 18.24
N GLY A 266 -12.90 5.34 19.35
CA GLY A 266 -13.28 4.12 20.10
C GLY A 266 -14.23 3.20 19.33
N VAL A 267 -14.91 3.71 18.30
CA VAL A 267 -15.79 2.93 17.43
C VAL A 267 -15.13 2.72 16.07
N VAL A 268 -14.64 1.50 15.81
CA VAL A 268 -14.02 1.16 14.55
C VAL A 268 -15.09 0.79 13.53
N ARG A 269 -15.08 1.48 12.38
CA ARG A 269 -16.07 1.29 11.31
C ARG A 269 -15.42 0.86 10.00
N ALA A 270 -16.19 0.14 9.17
CA ALA A 270 -15.78 -0.25 7.82
C ALA A 270 -15.67 0.99 6.90
N PRO A 271 -14.52 1.24 6.23
CA PRO A 271 -14.34 2.37 5.32
C PRO A 271 -15.06 2.17 3.97
N PHE A 272 -15.32 0.93 3.58
CA PHE A 272 -16.05 0.53 2.37
C PHE A 272 -16.79 -0.78 2.62
N ALA A 273 -17.74 -1.12 1.75
CA ALA A 273 -18.45 -2.40 1.77
C ALA A 273 -17.55 -3.54 1.32
N GLY A 274 -17.58 -4.67 2.02
CA GLY A 274 -16.73 -5.82 1.73
C GLY A 274 -16.97 -6.99 2.66
N VAL A 275 -16.02 -7.92 2.71
CA VAL A 275 -16.06 -9.12 3.56
C VAL A 275 -14.85 -9.11 4.49
N ILE A 276 -15.07 -9.52 5.73
CA ILE A 276 -14.00 -9.72 6.71
C ILE A 276 -13.27 -11.03 6.37
N THR A 277 -12.02 -10.93 5.93
CA THR A 277 -11.24 -12.11 5.53
C THR A 277 -10.45 -12.72 6.67
N ARG A 278 -10.09 -11.92 7.67
CA ARG A 278 -9.34 -12.40 8.85
C ARG A 278 -9.63 -11.55 10.06
N LYS A 279 -9.80 -12.20 11.20
CA LYS A 279 -9.87 -11.61 12.53
C LYS A 279 -8.51 -11.80 13.22
N GLN A 280 -7.91 -10.70 13.73
CA GLN A 280 -6.58 -10.74 14.35
C GLN A 280 -6.60 -10.43 15.84
N VAL A 281 -7.76 -10.08 16.38
CA VAL A 281 -7.95 -9.79 17.81
C VAL A 281 -9.20 -10.47 18.34
N GLU A 282 -9.21 -10.74 19.64
CA GLU A 282 -10.36 -11.27 20.37
C GLU A 282 -10.94 -10.23 21.34
N ILE A 283 -12.17 -10.45 21.77
CA ILE A 283 -12.80 -9.65 22.83
C ILE A 283 -11.94 -9.73 24.08
N GLY A 284 -11.67 -8.60 24.71
CA GLY A 284 -10.79 -8.48 25.87
C GLY A 284 -9.31 -8.25 25.55
N ALA A 285 -8.88 -8.40 24.31
CA ALA A 285 -7.52 -8.05 23.88
C ALA A 285 -7.30 -6.54 23.90
N ILE A 286 -6.04 -6.11 24.01
CA ILE A 286 -5.68 -4.69 23.91
C ILE A 286 -5.50 -4.34 22.44
N ALA A 287 -6.30 -3.42 21.94
CA ALA A 287 -6.13 -2.79 20.64
C ALA A 287 -5.14 -1.64 20.73
N GLY A 288 -4.31 -1.47 19.70
CA GLY A 288 -3.32 -0.38 19.60
C GLY A 288 -3.19 0.15 18.17
N LEU A 289 -2.44 1.26 18.02
CA LEU A 289 -2.28 1.99 16.75
C LEU A 289 -1.67 1.16 15.60
N SER A 290 -0.84 0.17 15.93
CA SER A 290 -0.11 -0.64 14.94
C SER A 290 -0.63 -2.07 14.82
N GLN A 291 -1.60 -2.46 15.64
CA GLN A 291 -2.14 -3.80 15.67
C GLN A 291 -3.42 -3.87 14.84
N PRO A 292 -3.44 -4.66 13.76
CA PRO A 292 -4.66 -4.83 12.98
C PRO A 292 -5.69 -5.63 13.79
N LEU A 293 -6.94 -5.19 13.70
CA LEU A 293 -8.10 -5.84 14.32
C LEU A 293 -8.68 -6.89 13.39
N VAL A 294 -8.95 -6.48 12.15
CA VAL A 294 -9.50 -7.32 11.10
C VAL A 294 -8.96 -6.91 9.74
N ASN A 295 -8.96 -7.85 8.80
CA ASN A 295 -8.73 -7.57 7.39
C ASN A 295 -10.09 -7.46 6.68
N LEU A 296 -10.28 -6.37 5.92
CA LEU A 296 -11.47 -6.11 5.12
C LEU A 296 -11.10 -6.08 3.65
N GLU A 297 -11.79 -6.86 2.83
CA GLU A 297 -11.60 -6.92 1.37
C GLU A 297 -12.91 -6.66 0.64
N ASN A 298 -12.83 -5.91 -0.47
CA ASN A 298 -13.99 -5.72 -1.34
C ASN A 298 -14.09 -6.90 -2.30
N GLY A 299 -15.08 -7.77 -2.07
CA GLY A 299 -15.34 -8.96 -2.89
C GLY A 299 -15.96 -8.68 -4.26
N GLU A 300 -16.46 -7.47 -4.53
CA GLU A 300 -17.13 -7.15 -5.80
C GLU A 300 -16.14 -6.86 -6.94
N ARG A 301 -14.93 -6.40 -6.62
CA ARG A 301 -13.93 -6.00 -7.61
C ARG A 301 -12.64 -6.76 -7.38
N LEU A 302 -12.48 -7.81 -8.18
CA LEU A 302 -11.34 -8.71 -8.12
C LEU A 302 -10.45 -8.56 -9.34
N ARG A 303 -9.19 -8.92 -9.20
CA ARG A 303 -8.21 -8.95 -10.26
C ARG A 303 -7.32 -10.17 -10.10
N LEU A 304 -6.82 -10.70 -11.20
CA LEU A 304 -5.78 -11.73 -11.19
C LEU A 304 -4.41 -11.03 -11.19
N SER A 305 -3.56 -11.40 -10.26
CA SER A 305 -2.17 -10.93 -10.16
C SER A 305 -1.26 -12.06 -10.63
N VAL A 306 -0.57 -11.84 -11.75
CA VAL A 306 0.28 -12.84 -12.42
C VAL A 306 1.71 -12.33 -12.49
N ALA A 307 2.68 -13.19 -12.17
CA ALA A 307 4.08 -12.91 -12.40
C ALA A 307 4.45 -13.34 -13.85
N VAL A 308 4.73 -12.37 -14.69
CA VAL A 308 5.10 -12.57 -16.10
C VAL A 308 6.61 -12.39 -16.23
N PRO A 309 7.35 -13.38 -16.75
CA PRO A 309 8.78 -13.26 -17.04
C PRO A 309 9.08 -12.12 -18.02
N GLU A 310 10.25 -11.49 -17.87
CA GLU A 310 10.72 -10.40 -18.73
C GLU A 310 10.70 -10.79 -20.23
N THR A 311 10.99 -12.04 -20.53
CA THR A 311 10.98 -12.57 -21.93
C THR A 311 9.60 -12.60 -22.57
N LEU A 312 8.52 -12.48 -21.81
CA LEU A 312 7.14 -12.54 -22.28
C LEU A 312 6.38 -11.21 -22.15
N ILE A 313 7.00 -10.22 -21.54
CA ILE A 313 6.29 -8.96 -21.22
C ILE A 313 5.95 -8.15 -22.48
N ASP A 314 6.73 -8.29 -23.54
CA ASP A 314 6.49 -7.60 -24.83
C ASP A 314 5.16 -8.04 -25.48
N ASN A 315 4.66 -9.22 -25.12
CA ASN A 315 3.38 -9.76 -25.59
C ASN A 315 2.19 -9.26 -24.75
N VAL A 316 2.43 -8.44 -23.71
CA VAL A 316 1.37 -7.95 -22.81
C VAL A 316 1.27 -6.44 -22.90
N GLN A 317 0.10 -5.94 -23.29
CA GLN A 317 -0.17 -4.51 -23.38
C GLN A 317 -1.25 -4.07 -22.41
N LEU A 318 -1.11 -2.83 -21.90
CA LEU A 318 -2.14 -2.23 -21.05
C LEU A 318 -3.46 -2.11 -21.83
N GLY A 319 -4.55 -2.59 -21.22
CA GLY A 319 -5.87 -2.58 -21.85
C GLY A 319 -6.15 -3.77 -22.75
N GLN A 320 -5.21 -4.68 -22.96
CA GLN A 320 -5.38 -5.91 -23.74
C GLN A 320 -6.41 -6.83 -23.08
N SER A 321 -7.27 -7.44 -23.88
CA SER A 321 -8.16 -8.52 -23.45
C SER A 321 -7.41 -9.83 -23.46
N VAL A 322 -7.48 -10.56 -22.37
CA VAL A 322 -6.77 -11.83 -22.17
C VAL A 322 -7.70 -12.88 -21.61
N THR A 323 -7.46 -14.13 -21.96
CA THR A 323 -8.23 -15.27 -21.42
C THR A 323 -7.64 -15.68 -20.08
N VAL A 324 -8.51 -15.80 -19.07
CA VAL A 324 -8.15 -16.26 -17.73
C VAL A 324 -8.96 -17.52 -17.42
N HIS A 325 -8.27 -18.59 -17.07
CA HIS A 325 -8.88 -19.82 -16.57
C HIS A 325 -8.77 -19.84 -15.04
N ILE A 326 -9.91 -19.98 -14.34
CA ILE A 326 -9.94 -20.12 -12.88
C ILE A 326 -10.07 -21.59 -12.52
N ASP A 327 -9.04 -22.16 -11.93
CA ASP A 327 -8.94 -23.59 -11.65
C ASP A 327 -10.05 -24.10 -10.73
N ALA A 328 -10.37 -23.35 -9.66
CA ALA A 328 -11.37 -23.73 -8.67
C ALA A 328 -12.82 -23.80 -9.25
N LEU A 329 -13.09 -23.05 -10.33
CA LEU A 329 -14.39 -23.02 -10.98
C LEU A 329 -14.43 -23.81 -12.28
N ASN A 330 -13.27 -24.28 -12.73
CA ASN A 330 -13.04 -24.90 -14.06
C ASN A 330 -13.69 -24.05 -15.18
N ARG A 331 -13.43 -22.74 -15.17
CA ARG A 331 -14.12 -21.78 -16.04
C ARG A 331 -13.16 -20.78 -16.65
N GLU A 332 -13.35 -20.56 -17.93
CA GLU A 332 -12.65 -19.51 -18.68
C GLU A 332 -13.47 -18.22 -18.69
N MET A 333 -12.76 -17.11 -18.62
CA MET A 333 -13.33 -15.77 -18.67
C MET A 333 -12.40 -14.79 -19.34
N SER A 334 -12.93 -13.77 -19.97
CA SER A 334 -12.15 -12.67 -20.49
C SER A 334 -11.84 -11.69 -19.36
N GLY A 335 -10.56 -11.37 -19.18
CA GLY A 335 -10.07 -10.32 -18.32
C GLY A 335 -9.42 -9.21 -19.13
N LYS A 336 -9.21 -8.04 -18.51
CA LYS A 336 -8.53 -6.91 -19.13
C LYS A 336 -7.28 -6.54 -18.35
N VAL A 337 -6.13 -6.44 -19.03
CA VAL A 337 -4.90 -5.99 -18.40
C VAL A 337 -5.07 -4.57 -17.90
N SER A 338 -5.04 -4.40 -16.58
CA SER A 338 -5.29 -3.11 -15.91
C SER A 338 -4.01 -2.41 -15.46
N GLN A 339 -2.97 -3.18 -15.15
CA GLN A 339 -1.68 -2.65 -14.69
C GLN A 339 -0.54 -3.61 -15.06
N ILE A 340 0.61 -3.05 -15.40
CA ILE A 340 1.88 -3.76 -15.57
C ILE A 340 2.88 -3.09 -14.64
N ILE A 341 3.39 -3.82 -13.65
CA ILE A 341 4.25 -3.30 -12.60
C ILE A 341 5.59 -4.03 -12.69
N PRO A 342 6.72 -3.34 -12.88
CA PRO A 342 8.03 -3.96 -12.78
C PRO A 342 8.21 -4.49 -11.35
N SER A 343 8.77 -5.71 -11.23
CA SER A 343 9.06 -6.28 -9.91
C SER A 343 10.08 -5.42 -9.17
N ALA A 344 9.85 -5.21 -7.88
CA ALA A 344 10.81 -4.54 -7.02
C ALA A 344 12.06 -5.40 -6.71
N ASP A 345 12.02 -6.70 -7.02
CA ASP A 345 13.13 -7.62 -6.86
C ASP A 345 13.89 -7.78 -8.20
N PRO A 346 15.10 -7.20 -8.34
CA PRO A 346 15.91 -7.31 -9.55
C PRO A 346 16.34 -8.75 -9.88
N GLN A 347 16.34 -9.65 -8.89
CA GLN A 347 16.71 -11.06 -9.10
C GLN A 347 15.57 -11.88 -9.68
N ALA A 348 14.34 -11.48 -9.44
CA ALA A 348 13.15 -12.20 -9.90
C ALA A 348 12.93 -12.06 -11.42
N ARG A 349 13.42 -10.99 -12.06
CA ARG A 349 13.24 -10.66 -13.49
C ARG A 349 11.81 -10.89 -14.00
N ASN A 350 10.84 -10.51 -13.18
CA ASN A 350 9.42 -10.68 -13.47
C ASN A 350 8.72 -9.33 -13.44
N PHE A 351 7.66 -9.23 -14.22
CA PHE A 351 6.69 -8.14 -14.13
C PHE A 351 5.41 -8.66 -13.47
N ILE A 352 4.81 -7.86 -12.61
CA ILE A 352 3.50 -8.20 -12.05
C ILE A 352 2.44 -7.59 -12.95
N VAL A 353 1.73 -8.45 -13.66
CA VAL A 353 0.59 -8.07 -14.50
C VAL A 353 -0.70 -8.26 -13.72
N LYS A 354 -1.51 -7.21 -13.64
CA LYS A 354 -2.80 -7.24 -12.97
C LYS A 354 -3.91 -7.19 -14.01
N VAL A 355 -4.73 -8.24 -14.03
CA VAL A 355 -5.84 -8.42 -14.96
C VAL A 355 -7.14 -8.21 -14.21
N ALA A 356 -7.91 -7.20 -14.58
CA ALA A 356 -9.24 -6.95 -14.02
C ALA A 356 -10.20 -8.04 -14.48
N LEU A 357 -10.91 -8.65 -13.53
CA LEU A 357 -11.87 -9.72 -13.77
C LEU A 357 -13.30 -9.16 -13.74
N PRO A 358 -14.25 -9.75 -14.46
CA PRO A 358 -15.66 -9.34 -14.43
C PRO A 358 -16.30 -9.69 -13.08
N SER A 359 -17.11 -8.76 -12.54
CA SER A 359 -17.79 -8.92 -11.24
C SER A 359 -19.02 -9.86 -11.26
N THR A 360 -19.33 -10.43 -12.41
CA THR A 360 -20.55 -11.27 -12.60
C THR A 360 -20.41 -12.72 -12.12
N ILE A 361 -19.23 -13.12 -11.65
CA ILE A 361 -18.92 -14.49 -11.27
C ILE A 361 -18.55 -14.49 -9.79
N ASN A 362 -18.98 -15.50 -9.05
CA ASN A 362 -18.63 -15.70 -7.62
C ASN A 362 -17.15 -16.08 -7.46
N LEU A 363 -16.27 -15.11 -7.72
CA LEU A 363 -14.85 -15.21 -7.47
C LEU A 363 -14.57 -14.88 -6.00
N ILE A 364 -13.59 -15.56 -5.43
CA ILE A 364 -13.13 -15.33 -4.06
C ILE A 364 -11.64 -14.99 -4.11
N SER A 365 -11.22 -13.99 -3.35
CA SER A 365 -9.80 -13.67 -3.14
C SER A 365 -9.05 -14.90 -2.63
N GLY A 366 -7.86 -15.16 -3.19
CA GLY A 366 -7.06 -16.34 -2.90
C GLY A 366 -7.23 -17.51 -3.86
N MET A 367 -8.19 -17.48 -4.79
CA MET A 367 -8.28 -18.47 -5.86
C MET A 367 -7.09 -18.39 -6.81
N PHE A 368 -6.66 -19.55 -7.34
CA PHE A 368 -5.66 -19.62 -8.40
C PHE A 368 -6.31 -19.52 -9.76
N GLY A 369 -5.62 -18.83 -10.66
CA GLY A 369 -6.04 -18.73 -12.05
C GLY A 369 -4.83 -18.72 -12.96
N ARG A 370 -5.05 -19.13 -14.21
CA ARG A 370 -4.05 -19.14 -15.27
C ARG A 370 -4.39 -18.09 -16.31
N LEU A 371 -3.42 -17.24 -16.59
CA LEU A 371 -3.46 -16.29 -17.69
C LEU A 371 -2.95 -17.00 -18.94
N GLN A 372 -3.77 -17.11 -19.97
CA GLN A 372 -3.36 -17.59 -21.28
C GLN A 372 -2.82 -16.38 -22.07
N LEU A 373 -1.55 -16.46 -22.45
CA LEU A 373 -0.94 -15.49 -23.33
C LEU A 373 -0.77 -16.16 -24.69
N GLU A 374 -1.35 -15.56 -25.72
CA GLU A 374 -1.02 -15.89 -27.10
C GLU A 374 0.46 -15.52 -27.29
N SER A 375 1.31 -16.51 -27.44
CA SER A 375 2.71 -16.33 -27.80
C SER A 375 2.83 -16.29 -29.32
N SER A 376 3.92 -15.69 -29.80
CA SER A 376 4.23 -15.75 -31.22
C SER A 376 4.33 -17.22 -31.67
N ASP A 377 3.71 -17.53 -32.78
CA ASP A 377 3.83 -18.81 -33.45
C ASP A 377 5.29 -19.24 -33.51
N ARG A 378 5.57 -20.42 -33.05
CA ARG A 378 6.88 -21.06 -33.25
C ARG A 378 6.83 -22.03 -34.38
N THR A 379 7.89 -22.10 -35.16
CA THR A 379 8.05 -23.14 -36.19
C THR A 379 8.46 -24.46 -35.55
N ALA A 380 7.70 -25.49 -35.83
CA ALA A 380 7.95 -26.85 -35.35
C ALA A 380 7.83 -27.85 -36.50
N LEU A 381 8.59 -28.95 -36.42
CA LEU A 381 8.43 -30.07 -37.34
C LEU A 381 7.25 -30.92 -36.89
N ILE A 382 6.22 -30.98 -37.71
CA ILE A 382 5.00 -31.73 -37.43
C ILE A 382 4.88 -32.91 -38.36
N ILE A 383 4.53 -34.06 -37.80
CA ILE A 383 4.27 -35.27 -38.58
C ILE A 383 2.91 -35.87 -38.21
N PRO A 384 2.23 -36.53 -39.17
CA PRO A 384 1.00 -37.26 -38.87
C PRO A 384 1.28 -38.41 -37.89
N LYS A 385 0.42 -38.63 -36.93
CA LYS A 385 0.54 -39.67 -35.90
C LYS A 385 0.64 -41.10 -36.54
N ASN A 386 0.05 -41.32 -37.69
CA ASN A 386 0.09 -42.57 -38.44
C ASN A 386 1.43 -42.87 -39.12
N THR A 387 2.44 -41.99 -39.04
CA THR A 387 3.82 -42.26 -39.41
C THR A 387 4.60 -42.93 -38.28
N LEU A 388 4.09 -42.85 -37.02
CA LEU A 388 4.78 -43.39 -35.85
C LEU A 388 4.61 -44.89 -35.74
N VAL A 389 5.73 -45.56 -35.47
CA VAL A 389 5.79 -46.97 -35.14
C VAL A 389 6.48 -47.14 -33.80
N GLU A 390 5.95 -48.00 -32.98
CA GLU A 390 6.57 -48.38 -31.71
C GLU A 390 7.26 -49.75 -31.88
N ARG A 391 8.57 -49.81 -31.71
CA ARG A 391 9.37 -51.04 -31.72
C ARG A 391 10.18 -51.17 -30.45
N LEU A 392 9.99 -52.27 -29.75
CA LEU A 392 10.71 -52.59 -28.50
C LEU A 392 10.57 -51.46 -27.44
N GLY A 393 9.42 -50.77 -27.41
CA GLY A 393 9.18 -49.65 -26.48
C GLY A 393 9.82 -48.31 -26.88
N VAL A 394 10.32 -48.20 -28.13
CA VAL A 394 10.91 -47.00 -28.70
C VAL A 394 10.07 -46.49 -29.85
N SER A 395 9.67 -45.24 -29.80
CA SER A 395 8.93 -44.58 -30.89
C SER A 395 9.91 -44.18 -32.00
N GLY A 396 9.55 -44.53 -33.25
CA GLY A 396 10.31 -44.22 -34.43
C GLY A 396 9.45 -44.02 -35.66
N VAL A 397 10.05 -43.64 -36.75
CA VAL A 397 9.42 -43.48 -38.07
C VAL A 397 10.27 -44.21 -39.12
N PHE A 398 9.65 -44.62 -40.22
CA PHE A 398 10.38 -45.08 -41.37
C PHE A 398 10.61 -43.95 -42.36
N LYS A 399 11.87 -43.66 -42.64
CA LYS A 399 12.34 -42.67 -43.59
C LYS A 399 12.76 -43.36 -44.88
N VAL A 400 12.45 -42.80 -46.03
CA VAL A 400 12.93 -43.34 -47.33
C VAL A 400 14.22 -42.65 -47.69
N ILE A 401 15.30 -43.47 -47.86
CA ILE A 401 16.62 -43.02 -48.30
C ILE A 401 17.04 -43.95 -49.42
N ASP A 402 17.36 -43.39 -50.57
CA ASP A 402 17.80 -44.15 -51.77
C ASP A 402 16.86 -45.33 -52.14
N GLY A 403 15.53 -45.11 -52.02
CA GLY A 403 14.51 -46.12 -52.34
C GLY A 403 14.42 -47.29 -51.34
N LYS A 404 14.97 -47.10 -50.13
CA LYS A 404 14.92 -48.06 -49.02
C LYS A 404 14.32 -47.47 -47.75
N ALA A 405 13.55 -48.26 -47.05
CA ALA A 405 13.00 -47.87 -45.75
C ALA A 405 14.06 -48.01 -44.65
N GLN A 406 14.32 -46.94 -43.92
CA GLN A 406 15.20 -46.93 -42.75
C GLN A 406 14.42 -46.53 -41.51
N PHE A 407 14.56 -47.29 -40.44
CA PHE A 407 13.94 -47.00 -39.16
C PHE A 407 14.77 -45.94 -38.43
N GLN A 408 14.13 -44.79 -38.09
CA GLN A 408 14.74 -43.70 -37.36
C GLN A 408 13.99 -43.47 -36.05
N THR A 409 14.71 -43.58 -34.95
CA THR A 409 14.14 -43.22 -33.63
C THR A 409 13.84 -41.73 -33.56
N VAL A 410 12.66 -41.36 -33.08
CA VAL A 410 12.22 -39.98 -32.94
C VAL A 410 11.79 -39.68 -31.52
N THR A 411 12.03 -38.44 -31.10
CA THR A 411 11.45 -37.90 -29.86
C THR A 411 10.27 -37.04 -30.26
N VAL A 412 9.06 -37.42 -29.80
CA VAL A 412 7.83 -36.76 -30.20
C VAL A 412 7.04 -36.25 -29.00
N HIS A 413 6.29 -35.18 -29.21
CA HIS A 413 5.30 -34.65 -28.27
C HIS A 413 3.95 -34.55 -28.96
N PRO A 414 2.87 -35.07 -28.37
CA PRO A 414 1.54 -34.91 -28.93
C PRO A 414 1.10 -33.44 -28.84
N ILE A 415 0.63 -32.86 -29.93
CA ILE A 415 0.09 -31.48 -29.95
C ILE A 415 -1.45 -31.55 -29.85
N ASN A 416 -2.11 -31.91 -30.94
CA ASN A 416 -3.57 -32.01 -31.04
C ASN A 416 -3.97 -33.07 -32.08
N GLY A 417 -5.00 -33.86 -31.77
CA GLY A 417 -5.66 -34.76 -32.72
C GLY A 417 -4.70 -35.80 -33.35
N ASP A 418 -4.52 -35.71 -34.68
CA ASP A 418 -3.82 -36.68 -35.49
C ASP A 418 -2.38 -36.29 -35.85
N VAL A 419 -1.81 -35.27 -35.19
CA VAL A 419 -0.44 -34.78 -35.46
C VAL A 419 0.42 -34.77 -34.21
N VAL A 420 1.70 -34.97 -34.41
CA VAL A 420 2.70 -34.94 -33.34
C VAL A 420 3.87 -34.05 -33.75
N GLU A 421 4.46 -33.37 -32.78
CA GLU A 421 5.67 -32.58 -32.94
C GLU A 421 6.90 -33.47 -32.76
N VAL A 422 7.91 -33.28 -33.62
CA VAL A 422 9.18 -33.99 -33.52
C VAL A 422 10.28 -33.04 -33.05
N PHE A 423 10.90 -33.38 -31.92
CA PHE A 423 12.02 -32.61 -31.35
C PHE A 423 13.38 -33.10 -31.89
N ALA A 424 13.49 -34.38 -32.22
CA ALA A 424 14.73 -34.95 -32.70
C ALA A 424 14.48 -36.24 -33.54
N GLY A 425 15.38 -36.52 -34.47
CA GLY A 425 15.41 -37.75 -35.25
C GLY A 425 15.10 -37.61 -36.75
N VAL A 426 14.44 -36.50 -37.15
CA VAL A 426 14.14 -36.20 -38.55
C VAL A 426 14.42 -34.74 -38.86
N ASN A 427 14.63 -34.43 -40.14
CA ASN A 427 14.89 -33.07 -40.64
C ASN A 427 13.80 -32.65 -41.63
N GLU A 428 13.70 -31.33 -41.85
CA GLU A 428 12.83 -30.77 -42.86
C GLU A 428 13.21 -31.34 -44.25
N GLY A 429 12.20 -31.74 -45.01
CA GLY A 429 12.36 -32.35 -46.32
C GLY A 429 12.52 -33.87 -46.28
N ASP A 430 12.59 -34.49 -45.11
CA ASP A 430 12.63 -35.96 -45.02
C ASP A 430 11.27 -36.55 -45.45
N ARG A 431 11.33 -37.70 -46.11
CA ARG A 431 10.14 -38.45 -46.58
C ARG A 431 9.84 -39.61 -45.63
N LEU A 432 8.70 -39.52 -44.96
CA LEU A 432 8.23 -40.53 -44.00
C LEU A 432 7.16 -41.40 -44.59
N ILE A 433 7.19 -42.68 -44.24
CA ILE A 433 6.18 -43.65 -44.67
C ILE A 433 4.95 -43.54 -43.80
N LEU A 434 3.79 -43.35 -44.43
CA LEU A 434 2.49 -43.35 -43.79
C LEU A 434 1.99 -44.79 -43.58
N ASN A 435 1.36 -45.07 -42.45
CA ASN A 435 0.78 -46.36 -42.09
C ASN A 435 1.74 -47.53 -42.38
N PRO A 436 2.98 -47.51 -41.85
CA PRO A 436 3.94 -48.59 -42.15
C PRO A 436 3.41 -49.93 -41.70
N ASP A 437 3.34 -50.87 -42.66
CA ASP A 437 2.86 -52.23 -42.42
C ASP A 437 3.84 -53.01 -41.50
N SER A 438 3.32 -53.96 -40.73
CA SER A 438 4.09 -54.82 -39.82
C SER A 438 5.20 -55.62 -40.51
N GLY A 439 5.10 -55.81 -41.84
CA GLY A 439 6.09 -56.45 -42.69
C GLY A 439 7.25 -55.55 -43.16
N LEU A 440 7.19 -54.24 -42.88
CA LEU A 440 8.24 -53.32 -43.30
C LEU A 440 9.47 -53.47 -42.39
N HIS A 441 10.57 -53.87 -42.95
CA HIS A 441 11.85 -54.06 -42.25
C HIS A 441 12.87 -53.01 -42.70
N GLU A 442 13.93 -52.85 -41.92
CA GLU A 442 15.07 -52.04 -42.30
C GLU A 442 15.72 -52.49 -43.60
N ASN A 443 16.00 -51.52 -44.48
CA ASN A 443 16.54 -51.75 -45.82
C ASN A 443 15.59 -52.46 -46.84
N THR A 444 14.27 -52.52 -46.56
CA THR A 444 13.28 -53.00 -47.55
C THR A 444 13.20 -52.01 -48.70
N GLN A 445 13.28 -52.54 -49.95
CA GLN A 445 13.13 -51.74 -51.15
C GLN A 445 11.69 -51.29 -51.30
N VAL A 446 11.48 -50.00 -51.43
CA VAL A 446 10.14 -49.37 -51.48
C VAL A 446 10.00 -48.52 -52.75
N THR A 447 8.81 -48.54 -53.34
CA THR A 447 8.40 -47.60 -54.38
C THR A 447 7.47 -46.56 -53.77
N GLU A 448 7.83 -45.29 -53.92
CA GLU A 448 7.10 -44.16 -53.30
C GLU A 448 5.85 -43.82 -54.15
N SER A 449 4.73 -43.67 -53.48
CA SER A 449 3.54 -43.03 -53.99
C SER A 449 3.30 -41.78 -53.15
N GLU A 450 3.54 -40.60 -53.71
CA GLU A 450 3.32 -39.33 -52.99
C GLU A 450 1.84 -39.12 -52.74
N VAL A 451 1.49 -38.88 -51.49
CA VAL A 451 0.15 -38.41 -51.09
C VAL A 451 0.19 -36.90 -51.03
N SER A 452 -0.67 -36.24 -51.81
CA SER A 452 -0.83 -34.78 -51.80
C SER A 452 -1.23 -34.28 -50.41
N GLU A 453 -0.56 -33.24 -49.92
CA GLU A 453 -0.71 -32.60 -48.60
C GLU A 453 -2.12 -32.11 -48.24
N SER A 454 -3.05 -32.10 -49.23
CA SER A 454 -4.39 -31.49 -49.01
C SER A 454 -5.29 -32.20 -48.00
N ASN A 455 -4.93 -33.41 -47.52
CA ASN A 455 -5.78 -34.18 -46.61
C ASN A 455 -5.45 -34.00 -45.12
N TYR A 456 -4.39 -33.25 -44.77
CA TYR A 456 -3.96 -33.08 -43.36
C TYR A 456 -3.91 -31.61 -42.90
N GLN A 457 -4.38 -30.66 -43.74
CA GLN A 457 -4.50 -29.26 -43.40
C GLN A 457 -5.93 -29.00 -42.94
N GLN A 458 -6.17 -29.00 -41.66
CA GLN A 458 -6.87 -28.06 -40.77
C GLN A 458 -7.36 -28.77 -39.50
N PRO A 459 -6.89 -28.42 -38.33
CA PRO A 459 -7.72 -28.46 -37.15
C PRO A 459 -8.52 -27.14 -37.09
N SER A 460 -9.83 -27.20 -37.16
CA SER A 460 -10.76 -26.12 -36.83
C SER A 460 -10.82 -25.85 -35.32
#